data_a698c412b01b45d7dc82221e3004c617
#
_entry.id   a698c412b01b45d7dc82221e3004c617
#
_cell.length_a   1.000
_cell.length_b   1.000
_cell.length_c   1.000
_cell.angle_alpha   90.00
_cell.angle_beta   90.00
_cell.angle_gamma   90.00
#
_symmetry.space_group_name_H-M   'P 1'
#
loop_
_entity.id
_entity.type
_entity.pdbx_description
1 polymer ?
#
loop_
_entity_poly.entity_id
_entity_poly.type
_entity_poly.pdbx_seq_one_letter_code
_entity_poly.pdbx_strand_id
1 'polypeptide(L)'
;MSTSPLGLRVLLLTANPRDADLITRVVEHTDPLSMVVHVETRAAFVRALEIFEPDVILCNDAAAEFDAAGALRLSQTRLQASPFLLLADTFAQSDSDCMKMGAWDCIFRSDLSRLLPAIALALEVRTPLRRLSRRQREVLQLLAMSCSTREIAGRLRLSVKTVETHRAAVMKRLGIRQLANLVRYSLSVGLIEREQPQDLEHAVA
;
A
#
# COMPACT_ATOMS: atom_id res chain seq x y z
N MET A 1 4.76 6.79 19.55
CA MET A 1 4.90 5.43 19.04
C MET A 1 3.67 4.64 19.45
N SER A 2 2.64 4.59 18.60
CA SER A 2 1.44 3.78 18.86
C SER A 2 1.55 2.51 18.01
N THR A 3 2.32 1.55 18.51
CA THR A 3 2.25 0.16 18.04
C THR A 3 0.87 -0.39 18.38
N SER A 4 0.28 -1.09 17.42
CA SER A 4 -0.96 -1.85 17.64
C SER A 4 -0.72 -2.81 18.83
N PRO A 5 -1.66 -3.02 19.73
CA PRO A 5 -1.48 -3.89 20.90
C PRO A 5 -1.26 -5.37 20.56
N LEU A 6 -1.24 -5.73 19.28
CA LEU A 6 -1.13 -7.10 18.78
C LEU A 6 0.18 -7.36 17.99
N GLY A 7 1.18 -6.47 18.03
CA GLY A 7 2.39 -6.60 17.22
C GLY A 7 2.19 -6.24 15.74
N LEU A 8 3.29 -6.17 14.98
CA LEU A 8 3.31 -5.83 13.57
C LEU A 8 3.08 -7.08 12.71
N ARG A 9 2.14 -7.03 11.78
CA ARG A 9 1.88 -8.13 10.82
C ARG A 9 2.57 -7.84 9.49
N VAL A 10 3.62 -8.59 9.20
CA VAL A 10 4.46 -8.45 8.00
C VAL A 10 4.16 -9.57 7.02
N LEU A 11 3.80 -9.25 5.79
CA LEU A 11 3.74 -10.21 4.69
C LEU A 11 5.01 -10.07 3.86
N LEU A 12 5.80 -11.13 3.80
CA LEU A 12 7.05 -11.16 3.06
C LEU A 12 6.92 -12.06 1.82
N LEU A 13 7.05 -11.46 0.64
CA LEU A 13 7.14 -12.18 -0.63
C LEU A 13 8.60 -12.32 -1.04
N THR A 14 9.15 -13.52 -0.98
CA THR A 14 10.50 -13.84 -1.45
C THR A 14 10.61 -15.32 -1.79
N ALA A 15 11.42 -15.66 -2.80
CA ALA A 15 11.79 -17.05 -3.11
C ALA A 15 13.08 -17.50 -2.40
N ASN A 16 13.74 -16.60 -1.66
CA ASN A 16 15.00 -16.88 -0.99
C ASN A 16 14.80 -17.12 0.51
N PRO A 17 14.96 -18.38 1.00
CA PRO A 17 14.78 -18.68 2.42
C PRO A 17 15.72 -17.92 3.35
N ARG A 18 16.95 -17.61 2.90
CA ARG A 18 17.92 -16.85 3.71
C ARG A 18 17.45 -15.42 3.98
N ASP A 19 16.80 -14.81 3.00
CA ASP A 19 16.22 -13.48 3.17
C ASP A 19 15.02 -13.52 4.10
N ALA A 20 14.20 -14.55 3.96
CA ALA A 20 13.06 -14.75 4.86
C ALA A 20 13.52 -14.84 6.32
N ASP A 21 14.54 -15.65 6.59
CA ASP A 21 15.12 -15.80 7.94
C ASP A 21 15.72 -14.49 8.46
N LEU A 22 16.48 -13.78 7.59
CA LEU A 22 17.14 -12.53 7.98
C LEU A 22 16.11 -11.45 8.33
N ILE A 23 15.13 -11.23 7.46
CA ILE A 23 14.09 -10.21 7.67
C ILE A 23 13.24 -10.53 8.89
N THR A 24 12.87 -11.81 9.05
CA THR A 24 12.11 -12.26 10.22
C THR A 24 12.86 -11.93 11.51
N ARG A 25 14.14 -12.24 11.59
CA ARG A 25 14.98 -11.90 12.76
C ARG A 25 15.07 -10.39 13.02
N VAL A 26 15.22 -9.58 11.96
CA VAL A 26 15.28 -8.12 12.10
C VAL A 26 13.97 -7.56 12.67
N VAL A 27 12.82 -8.06 12.20
CA VAL A 27 11.51 -7.62 12.65
C VAL A 27 11.23 -8.08 14.08
N GLU A 28 11.41 -9.36 14.37
CA GLU A 28 11.14 -9.97 15.69
C GLU A 28 12.08 -9.47 16.79
N HIS A 29 13.32 -9.14 16.44
CA HIS A 29 14.27 -8.57 17.42
C HIS A 29 13.79 -7.19 17.93
N THR A 30 13.08 -6.45 17.11
CA THR A 30 12.62 -5.10 17.47
C THR A 30 11.26 -5.12 18.13
N ASP A 31 10.37 -6.00 17.70
CA ASP A 31 9.05 -6.20 18.30
C ASP A 31 8.73 -7.71 18.32
N PRO A 32 8.98 -8.37 19.48
CA PRO A 32 8.74 -9.81 19.65
C PRO A 32 7.29 -10.26 19.45
N LEU A 33 6.33 -9.33 19.45
CA LEU A 33 4.92 -9.61 19.18
C LEU A 33 4.60 -9.58 17.68
N SER A 34 5.57 -9.19 16.85
CA SER A 34 5.39 -9.15 15.39
C SER A 34 5.20 -10.55 14.81
N MET A 35 4.40 -10.63 13.77
CA MET A 35 4.16 -11.86 13.00
C MET A 35 4.64 -11.65 11.57
N VAL A 36 5.58 -12.48 11.12
CA VAL A 36 6.04 -12.50 9.74
C VAL A 36 5.48 -13.73 9.03
N VAL A 37 4.69 -13.50 7.99
CA VAL A 37 4.21 -14.57 7.10
C VAL A 37 4.99 -14.51 5.81
N HIS A 38 5.75 -15.57 5.53
CA HIS A 38 6.53 -15.74 4.31
C HIS A 38 5.70 -16.46 3.25
N VAL A 39 5.71 -15.95 2.02
CA VAL A 39 5.06 -16.54 0.84
C VAL A 39 5.97 -16.44 -0.38
N GLU A 40 5.85 -17.43 -1.29
CA GLU A 40 6.68 -17.51 -2.50
C GLU A 40 5.86 -17.44 -3.78
N THR A 41 4.56 -17.77 -3.71
CA THR A 41 3.70 -17.89 -4.88
C THR A 41 2.59 -16.84 -4.89
N ARG A 42 2.10 -16.52 -6.10
CA ARG A 42 0.95 -15.63 -6.29
C ARG A 42 -0.29 -16.10 -5.51
N ALA A 43 -0.57 -17.41 -5.51
CA ALA A 43 -1.75 -17.95 -4.83
C ALA A 43 -1.66 -17.77 -3.30
N ALA A 44 -0.49 -18.06 -2.71
CA ALA A 44 -0.22 -17.86 -1.30
C ALA A 44 -0.28 -16.37 -0.92
N PHE A 45 0.27 -15.49 -1.76
CA PHE A 45 0.22 -14.04 -1.57
C PHE A 45 -1.21 -13.51 -1.53
N VAL A 46 -2.05 -13.89 -2.52
CA VAL A 46 -3.47 -13.48 -2.57
C VAL A 46 -4.22 -13.96 -1.33
N ARG A 47 -4.02 -15.22 -0.94
CA ARG A 47 -4.65 -15.78 0.25
C ARG A 47 -4.21 -15.07 1.53
N ALA A 48 -2.92 -14.74 1.64
CA ALA A 48 -2.39 -14.00 2.79
C ALA A 48 -2.98 -12.58 2.85
N LEU A 49 -3.14 -11.88 1.74
CA LEU A 49 -3.82 -10.58 1.72
C LEU A 49 -5.25 -10.65 2.27
N GLU A 50 -5.97 -11.74 2.03
CA GLU A 50 -7.37 -11.91 2.46
C GLU A 50 -7.52 -12.31 3.92
N ILE A 51 -6.65 -13.19 4.41
CA ILE A 51 -6.81 -13.83 5.72
C ILE A 51 -5.93 -13.16 6.77
N PHE A 52 -4.69 -12.85 6.41
CA PHE A 52 -3.70 -12.32 7.34
C PHE A 52 -3.85 -10.81 7.54
N GLU A 53 -4.36 -10.08 6.54
CA GLU A 53 -4.52 -8.61 6.56
C GLU A 53 -3.23 -7.90 7.03
N PRO A 54 -2.13 -7.97 6.28
CA PRO A 54 -0.82 -7.48 6.72
C PRO A 54 -0.82 -5.98 7.01
N ASP A 55 -0.02 -5.56 7.98
CA ASP A 55 0.25 -4.16 8.26
C ASP A 55 1.22 -3.54 7.25
N VAL A 56 2.17 -4.33 6.78
CA VAL A 56 3.17 -3.98 5.77
C VAL A 56 3.45 -5.19 4.88
N ILE A 57 3.73 -4.90 3.62
CA ILE A 57 4.14 -5.90 2.62
C ILE A 57 5.58 -5.60 2.24
N LEU A 58 6.44 -6.60 2.38
CA LEU A 58 7.82 -6.59 1.93
C LEU A 58 7.93 -7.53 0.73
N CYS A 59 8.48 -7.06 -0.36
CA CYS A 59 8.66 -7.86 -1.57
C CYS A 59 10.12 -7.81 -2.00
N ASN A 60 10.72 -9.00 -2.17
CA ASN A 60 12.01 -9.12 -2.82
C ASN A 60 11.80 -9.20 -4.34
N ASP A 61 12.61 -8.47 -5.10
CA ASP A 61 12.54 -8.42 -6.56
C ASP A 61 12.83 -9.77 -7.26
N ALA A 62 13.45 -10.71 -6.57
CA ALA A 62 13.92 -11.99 -7.12
C ALA A 62 12.88 -13.14 -7.06
N ALA A 63 11.61 -12.90 -6.90
CA ALA A 63 10.58 -13.93 -6.95
C ALA A 63 10.33 -14.35 -8.42
N ALA A 64 10.89 -15.46 -8.86
CA ALA A 64 10.98 -15.86 -10.26
C ALA A 64 9.65 -16.09 -10.99
N GLU A 65 8.56 -16.41 -10.28
CA GLU A 65 7.25 -16.69 -10.89
C GLU A 65 6.21 -15.59 -10.69
N PHE A 66 6.46 -14.65 -9.78
CA PHE A 66 5.53 -13.59 -9.43
C PHE A 66 6.28 -12.31 -9.09
N ASP A 67 6.38 -11.42 -10.07
CA ASP A 67 7.16 -10.21 -9.98
C ASP A 67 6.59 -9.19 -8.98
N ALA A 68 7.45 -8.30 -8.52
CA ALA A 68 7.11 -7.26 -7.56
C ALA A 68 6.02 -6.32 -8.10
N ALA A 69 6.02 -6.03 -9.40
CA ALA A 69 5.00 -5.19 -10.04
C ALA A 69 3.62 -5.86 -10.01
N GLY A 70 3.54 -7.16 -10.26
CA GLY A 70 2.30 -7.94 -10.15
C GLY A 70 1.79 -8.01 -8.70
N ALA A 71 2.69 -8.20 -7.73
CA ALA A 71 2.37 -8.21 -6.32
C ALA A 71 1.84 -6.85 -5.85
N LEU A 72 2.48 -5.77 -6.26
CA LEU A 72 2.06 -4.41 -5.98
C LEU A 72 0.67 -4.11 -6.55
N ARG A 73 0.44 -4.40 -7.84
CA ARG A 73 -0.89 -4.22 -8.47
C ARG A 73 -1.98 -4.99 -7.74
N LEU A 74 -1.72 -6.24 -7.34
CA LEU A 74 -2.68 -7.05 -6.58
C LEU A 74 -2.95 -6.46 -5.20
N SER A 75 -1.93 -5.94 -4.51
CA SER A 75 -2.11 -5.29 -3.21
C SER A 75 -2.96 -4.01 -3.31
N GLN A 76 -2.79 -3.23 -4.38
CA GLN A 76 -3.55 -2.01 -4.64
C GLN A 76 -5.01 -2.29 -5.03
N THR A 77 -5.26 -3.28 -5.90
CA THR A 77 -6.62 -3.63 -6.34
C THR A 77 -7.53 -4.13 -5.22
N ARG A 78 -6.94 -4.68 -4.16
CA ARG A 78 -7.66 -5.13 -2.97
C ARG A 78 -7.97 -4.03 -1.96
N LEU A 79 -7.66 -2.78 -2.28
CA LEU A 79 -7.80 -1.61 -1.40
C LEU A 79 -7.10 -1.81 -0.05
N GLN A 80 -6.01 -2.55 -0.04
CA GLN A 80 -5.19 -2.76 1.14
C GLN A 80 -4.50 -1.44 1.51
N ALA A 81 -4.69 -1.01 2.74
CA ALA A 81 -4.01 0.16 3.28
C ALA A 81 -2.55 -0.14 3.69
N SER A 82 -2.07 -1.35 3.39
CA SER A 82 -0.74 -1.81 3.77
C SER A 82 0.31 -1.20 2.85
N PRO A 83 1.36 -0.54 3.38
CA PRO A 83 2.47 -0.07 2.57
C PRO A 83 3.21 -1.25 1.94
N PHE A 84 3.66 -1.06 0.69
CA PHE A 84 4.44 -2.03 -0.05
C PHE A 84 5.87 -1.50 -0.18
N LEU A 85 6.83 -2.18 0.43
CA LEU A 85 8.24 -1.87 0.36
C LEU A 85 8.95 -2.90 -0.50
N LEU A 86 9.81 -2.42 -1.39
CA LEU A 86 10.63 -3.28 -2.25
C LEU A 86 12.01 -3.50 -1.61
N LEU A 87 12.47 -4.74 -1.62
CA LEU A 87 13.82 -5.12 -1.19
C LEU A 87 14.67 -5.38 -2.44
N ALA A 88 15.61 -4.48 -2.74
CA ALA A 88 16.44 -4.53 -3.92
C ALA A 88 17.85 -5.05 -3.61
N ASP A 89 18.44 -5.79 -4.55
CA ASP A 89 19.81 -6.34 -4.41
C ASP A 89 20.88 -5.31 -4.76
N THR A 90 20.63 -4.45 -5.71
CA THR A 90 21.61 -3.52 -6.26
C THR A 90 21.04 -2.14 -6.52
N PHE A 91 21.93 -1.12 -6.48
CA PHE A 91 21.64 0.25 -6.89
C PHE A 91 21.28 0.41 -8.39
N ALA A 92 21.34 -0.67 -9.19
CA ALA A 92 20.96 -0.64 -10.61
C ALA A 92 19.46 -0.41 -10.83
N GLN A 93 18.64 -0.76 -9.85
CA GLN A 93 17.24 -0.34 -9.79
C GLN A 93 17.20 0.98 -9.02
N SER A 94 17.10 2.09 -9.74
CA SER A 94 17.07 3.40 -9.10
C SER A 94 15.85 3.54 -8.17
N ASP A 95 16.01 4.24 -7.05
CA ASP A 95 14.90 4.62 -6.16
C ASP A 95 13.72 5.20 -6.97
N SER A 96 14.05 5.90 -8.09
CA SER A 96 13.05 6.48 -8.99
C SER A 96 12.18 5.43 -9.70
N ASP A 97 12.69 4.24 -10.02
CA ASP A 97 11.92 3.21 -10.73
C ASP A 97 11.00 2.46 -9.77
N CYS A 98 11.44 2.19 -8.54
CA CYS A 98 10.60 1.65 -7.48
C CYS A 98 9.44 2.58 -7.15
N MET A 99 9.71 3.88 -7.05
CA MET A 99 8.69 4.90 -6.76
C MET A 99 7.72 5.10 -7.93
N LYS A 100 8.19 5.00 -9.20
CA LYS A 100 7.33 5.04 -10.38
C LYS A 100 6.36 3.85 -10.43
N MET A 101 6.77 2.67 -9.95
CA MET A 101 5.89 1.51 -9.82
C MET A 101 4.81 1.69 -8.74
N GLY A 102 4.95 2.69 -7.85
CA GLY A 102 4.02 2.95 -6.74
C GLY A 102 4.36 2.22 -5.45
N ALA A 103 5.57 1.68 -5.31
CA ALA A 103 6.09 1.20 -4.04
C ALA A 103 6.21 2.38 -3.05
N TRP A 104 6.08 2.08 -1.76
CA TRP A 104 6.23 3.09 -0.72
C TRP A 104 7.69 3.53 -0.55
N ASP A 105 8.60 2.56 -0.54
CA ASP A 105 10.04 2.78 -0.42
C ASP A 105 10.79 1.59 -1.04
N CYS A 106 12.06 1.81 -1.33
CA CYS A 106 12.99 0.79 -1.80
C CYS A 106 14.14 0.66 -0.80
N ILE A 107 14.30 -0.53 -0.24
CA ILE A 107 15.32 -0.82 0.75
C ILE A 107 16.37 -1.73 0.12
N PHE A 108 17.61 -1.29 0.15
CA PHE A 108 18.70 -2.13 -0.34
C PHE A 108 19.07 -3.17 0.71
N ARG A 109 19.29 -4.41 0.26
CA ARG A 109 19.72 -5.50 1.16
C ARG A 109 21.04 -5.20 1.86
N SER A 110 21.92 -4.41 1.25
CA SER A 110 23.15 -3.93 1.85
C SER A 110 22.93 -2.99 3.05
N ASP A 111 21.74 -2.42 3.18
CA ASP A 111 21.41 -1.47 4.25
C ASP A 111 20.03 -1.73 4.86
N LEU A 112 19.89 -2.89 5.50
CA LEU A 112 18.67 -3.26 6.23
C LEU A 112 18.43 -2.41 7.48
N SER A 113 19.38 -1.55 7.88
CA SER A 113 19.19 -0.61 9.00
C SER A 113 18.04 0.38 8.72
N ARG A 114 17.77 0.66 7.44
CA ARG A 114 16.65 1.51 6.99
C ARG A 114 15.29 0.83 7.04
N LEU A 115 15.23 -0.51 7.12
CA LEU A 115 13.97 -1.25 7.00
C LEU A 115 12.95 -0.85 8.06
N LEU A 116 13.32 -0.88 9.33
CA LEU A 116 12.41 -0.56 10.42
C LEU A 116 11.99 0.91 10.45
N PRO A 117 12.89 1.90 10.27
CA PRO A 117 12.50 3.28 10.08
C PRO A 117 11.53 3.51 8.92
N ALA A 118 11.74 2.85 7.77
CA ALA A 118 10.86 2.96 6.61
C ALA A 118 9.47 2.37 6.90
N ILE A 119 9.41 1.21 7.57
CA ILE A 119 8.15 0.61 8.00
C ILE A 119 7.41 1.56 8.97
N ALA A 120 8.09 2.09 9.97
CA ALA A 120 7.49 3.00 10.95
C ALA A 120 6.88 4.23 10.30
N LEU A 121 7.63 4.87 9.39
CA LEU A 121 7.16 6.04 8.64
C LEU A 121 5.96 5.69 7.75
N ALA A 122 6.02 4.57 7.04
CA ALA A 122 4.95 4.12 6.17
C ALA A 122 3.65 3.85 6.94
N LEU A 123 3.76 3.24 8.12
CA LEU A 123 2.62 2.97 8.99
C LEU A 123 2.04 4.26 9.57
N GLU A 124 2.86 5.22 9.97
CA GLU A 124 2.41 6.50 10.48
C GLU A 124 1.56 7.26 9.45
N VAL A 125 2.06 7.39 8.22
CA VAL A 125 1.36 8.07 7.13
C VAL A 125 0.07 7.34 6.73
N ARG A 126 0.04 6.00 6.77
CA ARG A 126 -1.14 5.19 6.38
C ARG A 126 -2.11 4.89 7.51
N THR A 127 -1.77 5.14 8.76
CA THR A 127 -2.67 4.91 9.90
C THR A 127 -4.06 5.53 9.70
N PRO A 128 -4.22 6.77 9.20
CA PRO A 128 -5.54 7.34 8.95
C PRO A 128 -6.35 6.54 7.91
N LEU A 129 -5.71 6.04 6.84
CA LEU A 129 -6.37 5.22 5.81
C LEU A 129 -6.90 3.89 6.37
N ARG A 130 -6.14 3.26 7.29
CA ARG A 130 -6.56 2.01 7.96
C ARG A 130 -7.80 2.18 8.84
N ARG A 131 -8.04 3.38 9.37
CA ARG A 131 -9.24 3.71 10.16
C ARG A 131 -10.50 3.85 9.31
N LEU A 132 -10.38 3.90 7.98
CA LEU A 132 -11.51 3.94 7.07
C LEU A 132 -12.07 2.53 6.86
N SER A 133 -13.42 2.42 6.85
CA SER A 133 -14.05 1.17 6.40
C SER A 133 -13.75 0.92 4.91
N ARG A 134 -13.91 -0.32 4.46
CA ARG A 134 -13.79 -0.68 3.04
C ARG A 134 -14.59 0.27 2.16
N ARG A 135 -15.85 0.54 2.51
CA ARG A 135 -16.74 1.43 1.75
C ARG A 135 -16.24 2.88 1.71
N GLN A 136 -15.66 3.35 2.79
CA GLN A 136 -15.05 4.69 2.84
C GLN A 136 -13.79 4.80 1.99
N ARG A 137 -12.97 3.73 1.90
CA ARG A 137 -11.80 3.68 1.02
C ARG A 137 -12.21 3.69 -0.46
N GLU A 138 -13.26 2.93 -0.84
CA GLU A 138 -13.84 2.95 -2.18
C GLU A 138 -14.31 4.36 -2.58
N VAL A 139 -15.02 5.05 -1.67
CA VAL A 139 -15.45 6.43 -1.89
C VAL A 139 -14.26 7.39 -1.99
N LEU A 140 -13.24 7.23 -1.13
CA LEU A 140 -12.02 8.03 -1.17
C LEU A 140 -11.29 7.88 -2.50
N GLN A 141 -11.14 6.66 -3.00
CA GLN A 141 -10.47 6.37 -4.26
C GLN A 141 -11.19 7.06 -5.43
N LEU A 142 -12.51 6.91 -5.53
CA LEU A 142 -13.29 7.54 -6.60
C LEU A 142 -13.30 9.08 -6.51
N LEU A 143 -13.30 9.65 -5.29
CA LEU A 143 -13.14 11.09 -5.09
C LEU A 143 -11.76 11.57 -5.58
N ALA A 144 -10.71 10.81 -5.29
CA ALA A 144 -9.35 11.13 -5.71
C ALA A 144 -9.16 11.02 -7.23
N MET A 145 -9.96 10.17 -7.89
CA MET A 145 -10.07 10.07 -9.36
C MET A 145 -11.02 11.12 -9.96
N SER A 146 -11.33 12.18 -9.22
CA SER A 146 -12.18 13.29 -9.65
C SER A 146 -13.62 12.92 -10.04
N CYS A 147 -14.12 11.74 -9.61
CA CYS A 147 -15.51 11.35 -9.83
C CYS A 147 -16.47 12.24 -9.03
N SER A 148 -17.54 12.68 -9.66
CA SER A 148 -18.63 13.40 -8.99
C SER A 148 -19.41 12.50 -8.02
N THR A 149 -20.10 13.10 -7.05
CA THR A 149 -20.92 12.35 -6.08
C THR A 149 -21.98 11.47 -6.76
N ARG A 150 -22.53 11.92 -7.91
CA ARG A 150 -23.51 11.15 -8.70
C ARG A 150 -22.89 9.94 -9.38
N GLU A 151 -21.71 10.09 -9.97
CA GLU A 151 -20.95 8.97 -10.58
C GLU A 151 -20.56 7.94 -9.54
N ILE A 152 -20.07 8.38 -8.36
CA ILE A 152 -19.76 7.52 -7.24
C ILE A 152 -20.99 6.74 -6.79
N ALA A 153 -22.13 7.41 -6.66
CA ALA A 153 -23.39 6.79 -6.29
C ALA A 153 -23.79 5.68 -7.29
N GLY A 154 -23.69 5.96 -8.58
CA GLY A 154 -23.96 4.98 -9.65
C GLY A 154 -23.00 3.80 -9.59
N ARG A 155 -21.68 4.05 -9.56
CA ARG A 155 -20.65 2.99 -9.53
C ARG A 155 -20.75 2.07 -8.32
N LEU A 156 -21.05 2.67 -7.17
CA LEU A 156 -21.13 1.95 -5.90
C LEU A 156 -22.52 1.43 -5.55
N ARG A 157 -23.54 1.70 -6.39
CA ARG A 157 -24.95 1.37 -6.16
C ARG A 157 -25.46 1.90 -4.82
N LEU A 158 -25.21 3.18 -4.56
CA LEU A 158 -25.64 3.91 -3.36
C LEU A 158 -26.52 5.09 -3.73
N SER A 159 -27.23 5.65 -2.73
CA SER A 159 -27.84 6.97 -2.88
C SER A 159 -26.78 8.08 -2.84
N VAL A 160 -27.03 9.19 -3.51
CA VAL A 160 -26.18 10.40 -3.45
C VAL A 160 -25.97 10.83 -2.00
N LYS A 161 -27.03 10.84 -1.19
CA LYS A 161 -26.98 11.18 0.24
C LYS A 161 -26.05 10.25 1.03
N THR A 162 -26.05 8.95 0.72
CA THR A 162 -25.15 7.96 1.36
C THR A 162 -23.69 8.26 1.00
N VAL A 163 -23.40 8.60 -0.26
CA VAL A 163 -22.05 8.97 -0.70
C VAL A 163 -21.57 10.25 0.01
N GLU A 164 -22.43 11.26 0.14
CA GLU A 164 -22.12 12.49 0.89
C GLU A 164 -21.78 12.18 2.36
N THR A 165 -22.54 11.29 2.99
CA THR A 165 -22.25 10.83 4.36
C THR A 165 -20.88 10.16 4.46
N HIS A 166 -20.56 9.26 3.53
CA HIS A 166 -19.24 8.62 3.48
C HIS A 166 -18.12 9.64 3.23
N ARG A 167 -18.32 10.58 2.29
CA ARG A 167 -17.36 11.67 2.02
C ARG A 167 -17.08 12.50 3.26
N ALA A 168 -18.12 12.95 3.96
CA ALA A 168 -17.96 13.72 5.20
C ALA A 168 -17.19 12.92 6.27
N ALA A 169 -17.52 11.63 6.45
CA ALA A 169 -16.83 10.76 7.37
C ALA A 169 -15.36 10.54 7.01
N VAL A 170 -15.03 10.36 5.73
CA VAL A 170 -13.65 10.25 5.22
C VAL A 170 -12.89 11.53 5.54
N MET A 171 -13.40 12.68 5.14
CA MET A 171 -12.75 13.98 5.37
C MET A 171 -12.48 14.23 6.86
N LYS A 172 -13.46 13.93 7.72
CA LYS A 172 -13.32 14.05 9.18
C LYS A 172 -12.24 13.12 9.73
N ARG A 173 -12.21 11.85 9.32
CA ARG A 173 -11.25 10.85 9.81
C ARG A 173 -9.82 11.13 9.36
N LEU A 174 -9.65 11.63 8.15
CA LEU A 174 -8.34 12.01 7.62
C LEU A 174 -7.89 13.42 8.08
N GLY A 175 -8.77 14.21 8.70
CA GLY A 175 -8.47 15.60 9.05
C GLY A 175 -8.31 16.52 7.83
N ILE A 176 -8.80 16.10 6.65
CA ILE A 176 -8.65 16.82 5.38
C ILE A 176 -9.94 17.56 5.05
N ARG A 177 -9.82 18.86 4.78
CA ARG A 177 -11.00 19.72 4.46
C ARG A 177 -11.13 20.05 2.98
N GLN A 178 -10.06 19.93 2.19
CA GLN A 178 -10.04 20.31 0.78
C GLN A 178 -9.81 19.10 -0.11
N LEU A 179 -10.52 19.03 -1.24
CA LEU A 179 -10.41 17.92 -2.20
C LEU A 179 -8.98 17.76 -2.75
N ALA A 180 -8.30 18.88 -3.05
CA ALA A 180 -6.92 18.84 -3.54
C ALA A 180 -5.95 18.13 -2.56
N ASN A 181 -6.10 18.37 -1.25
CA ASN A 181 -5.31 17.70 -0.23
C ASN A 181 -5.67 16.21 -0.11
N LEU A 182 -6.92 15.86 -0.38
CA LEU A 182 -7.38 14.48 -0.39
C LEU A 182 -6.77 13.71 -1.58
N VAL A 183 -6.69 14.32 -2.77
CA VAL A 183 -6.00 13.76 -3.93
C VAL A 183 -4.51 13.55 -3.63
N ARG A 184 -3.83 14.58 -3.08
CA ARG A 184 -2.41 14.47 -2.69
C ARG A 184 -2.17 13.36 -1.68
N TYR A 185 -3.02 13.24 -0.67
CA TYR A 185 -2.96 12.15 0.30
C TYR A 185 -3.16 10.80 -0.37
N SER A 186 -4.15 10.67 -1.27
CA SER A 186 -4.41 9.42 -1.98
C SER A 186 -3.22 8.97 -2.86
N LEU A 187 -2.53 9.92 -3.49
CA LEU A 187 -1.28 9.67 -4.22
C LEU A 187 -0.15 9.25 -3.28
N SER A 188 0.01 9.92 -2.12
CA SER A 188 1.09 9.61 -1.18
C SER A 188 0.94 8.23 -0.52
N VAL A 189 -0.28 7.71 -0.39
CA VAL A 189 -0.53 6.37 0.14
C VAL A 189 -0.68 5.29 -0.94
N GLY A 190 -0.48 5.64 -2.23
CA GLY A 190 -0.61 4.72 -3.36
C GLY A 190 -2.04 4.19 -3.57
N LEU A 191 -3.05 4.95 -3.18
CA LEU A 191 -4.46 4.62 -3.40
C LEU A 191 -4.89 4.89 -4.84
N ILE A 192 -4.24 5.84 -5.50
CA ILE A 192 -4.36 6.16 -6.93
C ILE A 192 -2.96 6.31 -7.52
N GLU A 193 -2.81 5.96 -8.78
CA GLU A 193 -1.57 6.14 -9.53
C GLU A 193 -1.46 7.59 -10.04
N ARG A 194 -0.23 8.07 -10.23
CA ARG A 194 0.00 9.29 -10.98
C ARG A 194 -0.19 8.96 -12.46
N GLU A 195 -1.10 9.64 -13.13
CA GLU A 195 -1.15 9.62 -14.60
C GLU A 195 0.22 10.04 -15.14
N GLN A 196 0.83 9.17 -15.94
CA GLN A 196 2.06 9.52 -16.62
C GLN A 196 1.73 10.52 -17.75
N PRO A 197 2.57 11.52 -18.01
CA PRO A 197 2.33 12.52 -19.07
C PRO A 197 2.15 11.93 -20.48
N GLN A 198 2.47 10.66 -20.70
CA GLN A 198 2.34 9.98 -22.00
C GLN A 198 0.89 9.65 -22.39
N ASP A 199 -0.05 9.63 -21.44
CA ASP A 199 -1.46 9.32 -21.75
C ASP A 199 -2.22 10.55 -22.29
N LEU A 200 -1.64 11.75 -22.23
CA LEU A 200 -2.26 12.97 -22.75
C LEU A 200 -2.04 13.17 -24.25
N GLU A 201 -1.07 12.52 -24.88
CA GLU A 201 -0.82 12.65 -26.33
C GLU A 201 -1.82 11.85 -27.18
N HIS A 202 -2.51 10.87 -26.62
CA HIS A 202 -3.47 10.04 -27.36
C HIS A 202 -4.93 10.52 -27.24
N ALA A 203 -5.19 11.54 -26.45
CA ALA A 203 -6.54 12.10 -26.24
C ALA A 203 -6.84 13.33 -27.12
N VAL A 204 -5.88 13.79 -27.95
CA VAL A 204 -5.99 15.00 -28.79
C VAL A 204 -5.78 14.68 -30.30
N ALA A 205 -5.92 13.41 -30.70
CA ALA A 205 -5.89 13.02 -32.10
C ALA A 205 -7.27 12.58 -32.60
#